data_27724fcfc63962995a73b2aa30d08dcc
#
_entry.id   27724fcfc63962995a73b2aa30d08dcc
#
_cell.length_a   1.000
_cell.length_b   1.000
_cell.length_c   1.000
_cell.angle_alpha   90.00
_cell.angle_beta   90.00
_cell.angle_gamma   90.00
#
_symmetry.space_group_name_H-M   'P 1'
#
loop_
_entity.id
_entity.type
_entity.pdbx_description
1 polymer ?
#
loop_
_entity_poly.entity_id
_entity_poly.type
_entity_poly.pdbx_seq_one_letter_code
_entity_poly.pdbx_strand_id
1 'polypeptide(L)' 'KDEKEKWKETELKEVAKGIFKHEGAMPYTRLVSLVMENMDVKERTAKKYVSIMKERGIITQFGDSNYNMGKL' A
#
# COMPACT_ATOMS: atom_id res chain seq x y z
N LYS A 1 13.03 17.13 7.91
CA LYS A 1 12.78 17.18 7.24
C LYS A 1 12.22 16.24 6.52
N ASP A 2 12.39 15.20 6.42
CA ASP A 2 11.87 14.22 5.70
C ASP A 2 11.13 13.26 6.49
N GLU A 3 10.33 13.71 7.40
CA GLU A 3 9.60 12.82 8.15
C GLU A 3 8.67 12.03 7.37
N LYS A 4 8.23 12.51 6.24
CA LYS A 4 7.33 11.76 5.41
C LYS A 4 8.01 10.57 4.86
N GLU A 5 9.32 10.49 4.97
CA GLU A 5 10.01 9.35 4.44
C GLU A 5 10.43 8.39 5.50
N LYS A 6 9.83 8.44 6.66
CA LYS A 6 10.27 7.56 7.69
C LYS A 6 9.93 6.11 7.45
N TRP A 7 8.97 5.78 6.60
CA TRP A 7 8.64 4.38 6.35
C TRP A 7 9.62 3.81 5.36
N LYS A 8 10.33 2.77 5.75
CA LYS A 8 11.28 2.15 4.86
C LYS A 8 10.62 1.12 3.99
N GLU A 9 11.29 0.74 2.92
CA GLU A 9 10.72 -0.22 1.98
C GLU A 9 10.34 -1.51 2.68
N THR A 10 11.16 -1.97 3.61
CA THR A 10 10.88 -3.18 4.35
C THR A 10 9.56 -3.05 5.11
N GLU A 11 9.35 -1.90 5.73
CA GLU A 11 8.12 -1.70 6.48
C GLU A 11 6.93 -1.64 5.57
N LEU A 12 7.08 -1.02 4.42
CA LEU A 12 5.99 -0.96 3.46
C LEU A 12 5.63 -2.35 2.96
N LYS A 13 6.63 -3.21 2.77
CA LYS A 13 6.36 -4.57 2.35
C LYS A 13 5.58 -5.32 3.42
N GLU A 14 5.94 -5.12 4.68
CA GLU A 14 5.23 -5.78 5.76
C GLU A 14 3.79 -5.32 5.83
N VAL A 15 3.56 -4.03 5.66
CA VAL A 15 2.20 -3.51 5.67
C VAL A 15 1.40 -4.13 4.53
N ALA A 16 1.99 -4.18 3.34
CA ALA A 16 1.30 -4.74 2.19
C ALA A 16 0.99 -6.22 2.42
N LYS A 17 1.92 -6.98 2.97
CA LYS A 17 1.67 -8.37 3.24
C LYS A 17 0.50 -8.53 4.20
N GLY A 18 0.45 -7.71 5.23
CA GLY A 18 -0.63 -7.76 6.19
C GLY A 18 -1.97 -7.44 5.55
N ILE A 19 -1.99 -6.46 4.68
CA ILE A 19 -3.22 -6.05 4.01
C ILE A 19 -3.73 -7.14 3.10
N PHE A 20 -2.86 -7.69 2.26
CA PHE A 20 -3.28 -8.66 1.27
C PHE A 20 -3.33 -10.09 1.79
N LYS A 21 -2.95 -10.29 3.03
CA LYS A 21 -2.97 -11.61 3.59
C LYS A 21 -4.37 -12.19 3.66
N HIS A 22 -5.33 -11.37 4.04
CA HIS A 22 -6.70 -11.84 4.19
C HIS A 22 -7.53 -11.68 2.93
N GLU A 23 -7.21 -10.69 2.11
CA GLU A 23 -7.96 -10.45 0.90
C GLU A 23 -7.00 -10.47 -0.23
N GLY A 24 -7.28 -11.02 -1.30
CA GLY A 24 -6.40 -11.02 -2.45
C GLY A 24 -6.45 -9.66 -3.12
N ALA A 25 -6.84 -9.62 -4.38
CA ALA A 25 -6.93 -8.36 -5.09
C ALA A 25 -8.04 -7.51 -4.49
N MET A 26 -7.86 -6.21 -4.50
CA MET A 26 -8.86 -5.30 -3.95
C MET A 26 -8.82 -3.99 -4.72
N PRO A 27 -9.92 -3.25 -4.74
CA PRO A 27 -9.97 -1.98 -5.45
C PRO A 27 -9.14 -0.93 -4.71
N TYR A 28 -8.81 0.12 -5.43
CA TYR A 28 -7.97 1.18 -4.89
C TYR A 28 -8.54 1.78 -3.61
N THR A 29 -9.84 2.05 -3.59
CA THR A 29 -10.45 2.65 -2.42
C THR A 29 -10.31 1.76 -1.19
N ARG A 30 -10.48 0.47 -1.39
CA ARG A 30 -10.33 -0.47 -0.29
C ARG A 30 -8.89 -0.50 0.18
N LEU A 31 -7.95 -0.52 -0.76
CA LEU A 31 -6.54 -0.54 -0.44
C LEU A 31 -6.15 0.70 0.37
N VAL A 32 -6.60 1.87 -0.05
CA VAL A 32 -6.29 3.10 0.66
C VAL A 32 -6.84 3.03 2.08
N SER A 33 -8.06 2.51 2.22
CA SER A 33 -8.69 2.41 3.51
C SER A 33 -7.87 1.53 4.45
N LEU A 34 -7.40 0.39 3.94
CA LEU A 34 -6.62 -0.53 4.75
C LEU A 34 -5.25 0.04 5.09
N VAL A 35 -4.66 0.78 4.18
CA VAL A 35 -3.39 1.43 4.47
C VAL A 35 -3.58 2.46 5.58
N MET A 36 -4.69 3.20 5.53
CA MET A 36 -4.96 4.17 6.56
C MET A 36 -5.04 3.51 7.93
N GLU A 37 -5.69 2.35 7.99
CA GLU A 37 -5.83 1.66 9.25
C GLU A 37 -4.52 1.03 9.71
N ASN A 38 -3.81 0.41 8.80
CA ASN A 38 -2.59 -0.30 9.18
C ASN A 38 -1.44 0.63 9.52
N MET A 39 -1.37 1.77 8.87
CA MET A 39 -0.29 2.70 9.13
C MET A 39 -0.72 3.88 9.98
N ASP A 40 -2.00 3.93 10.30
CA ASP A 40 -2.54 5.00 11.15
C ASP A 40 -2.23 6.36 10.53
N VAL A 41 -2.58 6.53 9.28
CA VAL A 41 -2.38 7.78 8.58
C VAL A 41 -3.67 8.21 7.93
N LYS A 42 -3.72 9.45 7.46
CA LYS A 42 -4.90 9.97 6.82
C LYS A 42 -4.94 9.57 5.36
N GLU A 43 -6.08 9.80 4.74
CA GLU A 43 -6.28 9.37 3.38
C GLU A 43 -5.23 9.92 2.42
N ARG A 44 -4.90 11.19 2.55
CA ARG A 44 -3.93 11.81 1.67
C ARG A 44 -2.57 11.10 1.77
N THR A 45 -2.14 10.83 2.99
CA THR A 45 -0.88 10.16 3.22
C THR A 45 -0.93 8.71 2.77
N ALA A 46 -2.08 8.05 2.99
CA ALA A 46 -2.25 6.68 2.55
C ALA A 46 -2.12 6.57 1.04
N LYS A 47 -2.72 7.50 0.31
CA LYS A 47 -2.62 7.48 -1.15
C LYS A 47 -1.17 7.64 -1.59
N LYS A 48 -0.42 8.47 -0.87
CA LYS A 48 0.97 8.66 -1.19
C LYS A 48 1.76 7.36 -1.00
N TYR A 49 1.50 6.65 0.09
CA TYR A 49 2.20 5.41 0.33
C TYR A 49 1.80 4.32 -0.66
N VAL A 50 0.54 4.30 -1.08
CA VAL A 50 0.11 3.35 -2.10
C VAL A 50 0.89 3.60 -3.39
N SER A 51 1.06 4.87 -3.75
CA SER A 51 1.80 5.22 -4.94
C SER A 51 3.26 4.76 -4.83
N ILE A 52 3.86 4.97 -3.68
CA ILE A 52 5.24 4.55 -3.45
C ILE A 52 5.37 3.04 -3.56
N MET A 53 4.43 2.32 -2.95
CA MET A 53 4.48 0.87 -2.99
C MET A 53 4.34 0.36 -4.42
N LYS A 54 3.50 1.03 -5.20
CA LYS A 54 3.31 0.63 -6.58
C LYS A 54 4.60 0.86 -7.38
N GLU A 55 5.24 2.01 -7.18
CA GLU A 55 6.45 2.30 -7.90
C GLU A 55 7.58 1.35 -7.57
N ARG A 56 7.61 0.89 -6.34
CA ARG A 56 8.68 0.00 -5.93
C ARG A 56 8.37 -1.47 -6.19
N GLY A 57 7.22 -1.76 -6.78
CA GLY A 57 6.89 -3.13 -7.10
C GLY A 57 6.37 -3.94 -5.92
N ILE A 58 6.10 -3.29 -4.80
CA ILE A 58 5.56 -3.99 -3.65
C ILE A 58 4.14 -4.43 -3.93
N ILE A 59 3.39 -3.61 -4.65
CA ILE A 59 2.04 -3.96 -5.07
C ILE A 59 1.92 -3.77 -6.57
N THR A 60 0.95 -4.43 -7.16
CA THR A 60 0.73 -4.38 -8.60
C THR A 60 -0.73 -4.09 -8.89
N GLN A 61 -0.98 -3.34 -9.92
CA GLN A 61 -2.33 -3.03 -10.34
C GLN A 61 -2.78 -4.02 -11.39
N PHE A 62 -3.99 -4.58 -11.23
CA PHE A 62 -4.55 -5.48 -12.21
C PHE A 62 -5.79 -4.83 -12.78
N GLY A 63 -5.97 -4.94 -14.06
CA GLY A 63 -7.16 -4.42 -14.72
C GLY A 63 -7.31 -2.95 -14.49
N ASP A 64 -8.54 -2.52 -14.18
CA ASP A 64 -8.81 -1.10 -14.08
C ASP A 64 -8.42 -0.51 -12.74
N SER A 65 -8.78 -1.14 -11.68
CA SER A 65 -8.52 -0.52 -10.40
C SER A 65 -8.30 -1.52 -9.28
N ASN A 66 -7.96 -2.75 -9.60
CA ASN A 66 -7.69 -3.74 -8.58
C ASN A 66 -6.20 -3.84 -8.34
N TYR A 67 -5.84 -4.08 -7.08
CA TYR A 67 -4.44 -4.16 -6.70
C TYR A 67 -4.19 -5.45 -5.93
N ASN A 68 -2.98 -5.93 -5.99
CA ASN A 68 -2.57 -7.13 -5.26
C ASN A 68 -1.09 -7.01 -4.95
N MET A 69 -0.56 -8.00 -4.25
CA MET A 69 0.86 -8.01 -3.95
C MET A 69 1.66 -8.13 -5.22
N GLY A 70 2.74 -7.39 -5.28
CA GLY A 70 3.65 -7.51 -6.40
C GLY A 70 4.51 -8.75 -6.23
N LYS A 71 5.29 -9.03 -7.25
CA LYS A 71 6.18 -10.16 -7.17
C LYS A 71 7.54 -9.67 -6.82
N LEU A 72 7.96 -9.75 -5.66
CA LEU A 72 9.29 -9.31 -5.27
C LEU A 72 10.17 -10.44 -4.82
#